data_241f7f885f7ca7a5699f1fae7cf1583d
#
_entry.id   241f7f885f7ca7a5699f1fae7cf1583d
#
_cell.length_a   1.000
_cell.length_b   1.000
_cell.length_c   1.000
_cell.angle_alpha   90.00
_cell.angle_beta   90.00
_cell.angle_gamma   90.00
#
_symmetry.space_group_name_H-M   'P 1'
#
loop_
_entity.id
_entity.type
_entity.pdbx_description
1 polymer ?
#
loop_
_entity_poly.entity_id
_entity_poly.type
_entity_poly.pdbx_seq_one_letter_code
_entity_poly.pdbx_strand_id
1 'polypeptide(L)'
;MSDHVPQKSWFSRNWGWAVPLGGCLTIIVLFFVFLGSLFFGVSELITQSTPSQDAVARVNEDEYVIGILGEPIETNGIMNGSISYQNSVGSADISIPVKGPNGEARLYVVGTKQDEEWVYTEMYVIIDDTDEQIDILGYEQNEDDNKNQW
;
A
#
# COMPACT_ATOMS: atom_id res chain seq x y z
N MET A 1 -65.40 30.94 -13.90
CA MET A 1 -64.03 31.40 -13.54
C MET A 1 -63.54 30.51 -12.43
N SER A 2 -62.66 29.60 -12.77
CA SER A 2 -62.08 28.66 -11.81
C SER A 2 -60.80 29.28 -11.26
N ASP A 3 -60.88 29.79 -10.04
CA ASP A 3 -59.68 30.25 -9.32
C ASP A 3 -58.83 29.04 -8.95
N HIS A 4 -57.83 28.76 -9.81
CA HIS A 4 -56.77 27.85 -9.44
C HIS A 4 -55.90 28.53 -8.39
N VAL A 5 -56.19 28.32 -7.13
CA VAL A 5 -55.27 28.65 -6.04
C VAL A 5 -54.05 27.73 -6.16
N PRO A 6 -52.86 28.27 -6.49
CA PRO A 6 -51.68 27.43 -6.56
C PRO A 6 -51.38 26.88 -5.15
N GLN A 7 -51.52 25.57 -5.00
CA GLN A 7 -51.12 24.93 -3.77
C GLN A 7 -49.61 25.13 -3.59
N LYS A 8 -49.25 25.91 -2.60
CA LYS A 8 -47.86 26.05 -2.17
C LYS A 8 -47.29 24.66 -1.91
N SER A 9 -46.27 24.26 -2.67
CA SER A 9 -45.60 22.98 -2.49
C SER A 9 -45.12 22.85 -1.05
N TRP A 10 -45.12 21.65 -0.54
CA TRP A 10 -44.65 21.30 0.81
C TRP A 10 -43.27 21.92 1.11
N PHE A 11 -42.40 22.03 0.08
CA PHE A 11 -41.06 22.64 0.13
C PHE A 11 -41.10 24.11 0.53
N SER A 12 -42.05 24.90 0.01
CA SER A 12 -42.09 26.34 0.30
C SER A 12 -42.55 26.65 1.72
N ARG A 13 -43.22 25.70 2.37
CA ARG A 13 -43.70 25.84 3.75
C ARG A 13 -42.69 25.43 4.80
N ASN A 14 -41.75 24.52 4.44
CA ASN A 14 -40.76 24.00 5.35
C ASN A 14 -39.32 24.41 5.00
N TRP A 15 -39.16 25.40 4.13
CA TRP A 15 -37.86 25.89 3.68
C TRP A 15 -36.91 26.24 4.83
N GLY A 16 -37.41 26.89 5.89
CA GLY A 16 -36.59 27.29 7.03
C GLY A 16 -35.97 26.13 7.81
N TRP A 17 -36.49 24.91 7.63
CA TRP A 17 -36.01 23.71 8.29
C TRP A 17 -35.33 22.74 7.33
N ALA A 18 -35.79 22.69 6.08
CA ALA A 18 -35.27 21.82 5.03
C ALA A 18 -33.87 22.25 4.57
N VAL A 19 -33.59 23.55 4.55
CA VAL A 19 -32.27 24.08 4.11
C VAL A 19 -31.14 23.70 5.08
N PRO A 20 -31.25 23.91 6.41
CA PRO A 20 -30.16 23.52 7.32
C PRO A 20 -29.99 22.00 7.40
N LEU A 21 -31.10 21.23 7.38
CA LEU A 21 -31.03 19.76 7.40
C LEU A 21 -30.42 19.19 6.11
N GLY A 22 -30.84 19.70 4.94
CA GLY A 22 -30.30 19.31 3.65
C GLY A 22 -28.84 19.71 3.50
N GLY A 23 -28.46 20.90 3.98
CA GLY A 23 -27.09 21.38 3.97
C GLY A 23 -26.14 20.52 4.82
N CYS A 24 -26.51 20.21 6.05
CA CYS A 24 -25.73 19.34 6.92
C CYS A 24 -25.57 17.93 6.34
N LEU A 25 -26.65 17.36 5.78
CA LEU A 25 -26.60 16.03 5.20
C LEU A 25 -25.72 16.00 3.95
N THR A 26 -25.78 17.05 3.11
CA THR A 26 -24.91 17.19 1.94
C THR A 26 -23.44 17.29 2.33
N ILE A 27 -23.12 18.06 3.37
CA ILE A 27 -21.73 18.18 3.87
C ILE A 27 -21.23 16.84 4.39
N ILE A 28 -22.05 16.08 5.13
CA ILE A 28 -21.68 14.74 5.62
C ILE A 28 -21.43 13.78 4.46
N VAL A 29 -22.31 13.75 3.47
CA VAL A 29 -22.14 12.90 2.29
C VAL A 29 -20.88 13.27 1.50
N LEU A 30 -20.64 14.58 1.27
CA LEU A 30 -19.42 15.05 0.61
C LEU A 30 -18.16 14.69 1.40
N PHE A 31 -18.22 14.76 2.73
CA PHE A 31 -17.11 14.36 3.60
C PHE A 31 -16.80 12.87 3.48
N PHE A 32 -17.81 12.01 3.49
CA PHE A 32 -17.62 10.57 3.28
C PHE A 32 -17.14 10.22 1.87
N VAL A 33 -17.65 10.91 0.84
CA VAL A 33 -17.17 10.76 -0.55
C VAL A 33 -15.73 11.22 -0.66
N PHE A 34 -15.36 12.31 0.00
CA PHE A 34 -13.98 12.83 0.02
C PHE A 34 -13.04 11.86 0.73
N LEU A 35 -13.41 11.34 1.91
CA LEU A 35 -12.64 10.32 2.62
C LEU A 35 -12.53 9.03 1.80
N GLY A 36 -13.63 8.57 1.20
CA GLY A 36 -13.62 7.41 0.31
C GLY A 36 -12.70 7.60 -0.90
N SER A 37 -12.74 8.78 -1.50
CA SER A 37 -11.86 9.15 -2.61
C SER A 37 -10.38 9.15 -2.22
N LEU A 38 -10.06 9.59 -1.00
CA LEU A 38 -8.68 9.53 -0.49
C LEU A 38 -8.23 8.07 -0.29
N PHE A 39 -9.11 7.21 0.21
CA PHE A 39 -8.80 5.77 0.35
C PHE A 39 -8.63 5.08 -1.01
N PHE A 40 -9.50 5.35 -1.97
CA PHE A 40 -9.40 4.78 -3.33
C PHE A 40 -8.29 5.42 -4.16
N GLY A 41 -8.08 6.74 -4.05
CA GLY A 41 -7.04 7.45 -4.79
C GLY A 41 -5.62 7.10 -4.34
N VAL A 42 -5.43 6.78 -3.05
CA VAL A 42 -4.14 6.29 -2.53
C VAL A 42 -3.84 4.89 -3.06
N SER A 43 -4.85 4.06 -3.30
CA SER A 43 -4.64 2.71 -3.84
C SER A 43 -4.16 2.72 -5.30
N GLU A 44 -4.50 3.72 -6.12
CA GLU A 44 -4.03 3.81 -7.51
C GLU A 44 -2.66 4.50 -7.67
N LEU A 45 -2.29 5.38 -6.74
CA LEU A 45 -0.94 5.97 -6.72
C LEU A 45 0.13 4.97 -6.28
N ILE A 46 -0.29 3.85 -5.71
CA ILE A 46 0.56 2.75 -5.23
C ILE A 46 0.88 1.75 -6.35
N THR A 47 0.29 1.86 -7.54
CA THR A 47 0.56 0.97 -8.68
C THR A 47 1.87 1.26 -9.42
N GLN A 48 2.64 2.25 -8.99
CA GLN A 48 4.05 2.30 -9.34
C GLN A 48 4.80 1.46 -8.29
N SER A 49 5.07 0.19 -8.63
CA SER A 49 5.80 -0.71 -7.76
C SER A 49 7.07 -0.04 -7.28
N THR A 50 7.07 0.27 -5.99
CA THR A 50 8.26 0.75 -5.32
C THR A 50 8.95 -0.44 -4.68
N PRO A 51 10.27 -0.43 -4.51
CA PRO A 51 10.98 -1.55 -3.87
C PRO A 51 10.40 -1.96 -2.52
N SER A 52 9.86 -1.01 -1.77
CA SER A 52 9.23 -1.28 -0.47
C SER A 52 7.92 -2.07 -0.59
N GLN A 53 7.12 -1.77 -1.60
CA GLN A 53 5.84 -2.47 -1.81
C GLN A 53 6.05 -3.88 -2.34
N ASP A 54 6.94 -4.03 -3.31
CA ASP A 54 7.29 -5.35 -3.85
C ASP A 54 7.85 -6.26 -2.75
N ALA A 55 8.68 -5.71 -1.88
CA ALA A 55 9.25 -6.45 -0.77
C ALA A 55 8.20 -6.87 0.26
N VAL A 56 7.30 -5.98 0.66
CA VAL A 56 6.22 -6.30 1.59
C VAL A 56 5.24 -7.30 0.98
N ALA A 57 4.94 -7.20 -0.31
CA ALA A 57 4.11 -8.18 -1.00
C ALA A 57 4.76 -9.58 -0.98
N ARG A 58 6.06 -9.69 -1.30
CA ARG A 58 6.79 -10.97 -1.25
C ARG A 58 6.85 -11.58 0.14
N VAL A 59 7.04 -10.77 1.18
CA VAL A 59 7.00 -11.24 2.59
C VAL A 59 5.63 -11.86 2.93
N ASN A 60 4.55 -11.26 2.44
CA ASN A 60 3.18 -11.78 2.63
C ASN A 60 2.84 -12.98 1.74
N GLU A 61 3.71 -13.37 0.82
CA GLU A 61 3.60 -14.59 0.00
C GLU A 61 4.53 -15.71 0.49
N ASP A 62 5.52 -15.39 1.32
CA ASP A 62 6.47 -16.37 1.85
C ASP A 62 5.87 -17.14 3.03
N GLU A 63 5.56 -18.43 2.80
CA GLU A 63 4.93 -19.30 3.80
C GLU A 63 5.77 -19.49 5.07
N TYR A 64 7.10 -19.43 4.95
CA TYR A 64 7.99 -19.62 6.10
C TYR A 64 7.98 -18.40 7.02
N VAL A 65 8.07 -17.19 6.44
CA VAL A 65 7.98 -15.93 7.19
C VAL A 65 6.60 -15.76 7.81
N ILE A 66 5.53 -16.09 7.06
CA ILE A 66 4.15 -16.10 7.58
C ILE A 66 4.01 -17.07 8.76
N GLY A 67 4.64 -18.24 8.69
CA GLY A 67 4.63 -19.21 9.78
C GLY A 67 5.24 -18.68 11.08
N ILE A 68 6.21 -17.76 10.98
CA ILE A 68 6.89 -17.16 12.13
C ILE A 68 6.16 -15.90 12.62
N LEU A 69 5.87 -14.96 11.73
CA LEU A 69 5.31 -13.67 12.09
C LEU A 69 3.78 -13.63 12.14
N GLY A 70 3.11 -14.56 11.45
CA GLY A 70 1.65 -14.56 11.26
C GLY A 70 1.19 -13.59 10.17
N GLU A 71 -0.06 -13.67 9.79
CA GLU A 71 -0.70 -12.80 8.81
C GLU A 71 -1.71 -11.84 9.47
N PRO A 72 -1.84 -10.62 8.96
CA PRO A 72 -1.08 -9.96 7.90
C PRO A 72 0.26 -9.42 8.41
N ILE A 73 1.27 -9.36 7.52
CA ILE A 73 2.55 -8.70 7.81
C ILE A 73 2.49 -7.28 7.25
N GLU A 74 2.63 -6.31 8.13
CA GLU A 74 2.50 -4.88 7.82
C GLU A 74 3.79 -4.13 8.16
N THR A 75 3.98 -2.98 7.55
CA THR A 75 5.09 -2.09 7.91
C THR A 75 4.88 -1.50 9.31
N ASN A 76 5.92 -1.52 10.13
CA ASN A 76 5.89 -1.08 11.52
C ASN A 76 6.99 -0.08 11.82
N GLY A 77 6.84 1.15 11.34
CA GLY A 77 7.80 2.21 11.63
C GLY A 77 8.37 2.88 10.39
N ILE A 78 9.51 3.52 10.59
CA ILE A 78 10.16 4.34 9.57
C ILE A 78 11.14 3.47 8.78
N MET A 79 10.99 3.47 7.46
CA MET A 79 11.96 2.90 6.53
C MET A 79 13.28 3.66 6.60
N ASN A 80 14.40 2.93 6.64
CA ASN A 80 15.74 3.49 6.60
C ASN A 80 16.43 3.09 5.29
N GLY A 81 17.41 3.88 4.88
CA GLY A 81 18.19 3.64 3.68
C GLY A 81 18.06 4.73 2.63
N SER A 82 18.39 4.42 1.41
CA SER A 82 18.38 5.37 0.31
C SER A 82 17.77 4.80 -0.95
N ILE A 83 16.98 5.62 -1.64
CA ILE A 83 16.52 5.38 -3.00
C ILE A 83 17.00 6.55 -3.84
N SER A 84 17.71 6.29 -4.91
CA SER A 84 18.19 7.33 -5.82
C SER A 84 17.79 7.04 -7.26
N TYR A 85 17.53 8.10 -8.02
CA TYR A 85 17.20 8.03 -9.44
C TYR A 85 18.11 8.99 -10.21
N GLN A 86 18.81 8.47 -11.20
CA GLN A 86 19.62 9.27 -12.13
C GLN A 86 19.44 8.74 -13.56
N ASN A 87 18.99 9.59 -14.46
CA ASN A 87 18.92 9.29 -15.91
C ASN A 87 18.22 7.95 -16.22
N SER A 88 17.03 7.71 -15.68
CA SER A 88 16.25 6.47 -15.85
C SER A 88 16.84 5.23 -15.17
N VAL A 89 17.95 5.37 -14.46
CA VAL A 89 18.52 4.32 -13.60
C VAL A 89 18.17 4.64 -12.15
N GLY A 90 17.62 3.69 -11.44
CA GLY A 90 17.34 3.77 -10.02
C GLY A 90 18.22 2.81 -9.22
N SER A 91 18.49 3.15 -7.98
CA SER A 91 19.09 2.23 -7.01
C SER A 91 18.34 2.33 -5.70
N ALA A 92 18.11 1.22 -5.05
CA ALA A 92 17.50 1.12 -3.74
C ALA A 92 18.34 0.25 -2.82
N ASP A 93 18.59 0.76 -1.62
CA ASP A 93 19.20 0.04 -0.50
C ASP A 93 18.43 0.48 0.74
N ILE A 94 17.42 -0.31 1.12
CA ILE A 94 16.46 0.06 2.14
C ILE A 94 16.24 -1.05 3.15
N SER A 95 15.94 -0.66 4.38
CA SER A 95 15.45 -1.55 5.43
C SER A 95 14.11 -1.08 5.95
N ILE A 96 13.16 -2.00 6.03
CA ILE A 96 11.77 -1.74 6.38
C ILE A 96 11.43 -2.55 7.61
N PRO A 97 11.09 -1.91 8.73
CA PRO A 97 10.56 -2.65 9.88
C PRO A 97 9.17 -3.18 9.53
N VAL A 98 8.94 -4.45 9.78
CA VAL A 98 7.67 -5.14 9.54
C VAL A 98 7.22 -5.87 10.80
N LYS A 99 5.92 -6.07 10.91
CA LYS A 99 5.28 -6.72 12.05
C LYS A 99 4.14 -7.60 11.60
N GLY A 100 4.09 -8.79 12.16
CA GLY A 100 2.93 -9.68 12.13
C GLY A 100 2.31 -9.85 13.51
N PRO A 101 1.21 -10.61 13.63
CA PRO A 101 0.56 -10.88 14.92
C PRO A 101 1.46 -11.57 15.94
N ASN A 102 2.46 -12.32 15.49
CA ASN A 102 3.31 -13.17 16.33
C ASN A 102 4.72 -12.63 16.57
N GLY A 103 5.12 -11.55 15.89
CA GLY A 103 6.47 -11.02 16.05
C GLY A 103 6.80 -9.86 15.13
N GLU A 104 8.00 -9.34 15.28
CA GLU A 104 8.56 -8.24 14.52
C GLU A 104 9.81 -8.69 13.77
N ALA A 105 10.06 -8.05 12.64
CA ALA A 105 11.22 -8.35 11.81
C ALA A 105 11.66 -7.11 11.02
N ARG A 106 12.83 -7.21 10.40
CA ARG A 106 13.36 -6.19 9.52
C ARG A 106 13.60 -6.76 8.13
N LEU A 107 12.97 -6.16 7.15
CA LEU A 107 13.06 -6.52 5.74
C LEU A 107 14.12 -5.66 5.06
N TYR A 108 15.10 -6.29 4.42
CA TYR A 108 16.17 -5.63 3.68
C TYR A 108 15.96 -5.84 2.19
N VAL A 109 16.13 -4.77 1.42
CA VAL A 109 15.93 -4.77 -0.03
C VAL A 109 17.04 -4.00 -0.70
N VAL A 110 17.75 -4.66 -1.61
CA VAL A 110 18.74 -4.04 -2.48
C VAL A 110 18.36 -4.34 -3.92
N GLY A 111 18.32 -3.31 -4.75
CA GLY A 111 17.98 -3.47 -6.16
C GLY A 111 18.34 -2.26 -7.00
N THR A 112 18.24 -2.45 -8.30
CA THR A 112 18.46 -1.40 -9.31
C THR A 112 17.28 -1.35 -10.26
N LYS A 113 16.94 -0.15 -10.72
CA LYS A 113 15.93 0.07 -11.75
C LYS A 113 16.61 0.30 -13.09
N GLN A 114 16.25 -0.51 -14.08
CA GLN A 114 16.68 -0.38 -15.46
C GLN A 114 15.47 -0.54 -16.36
N ASP A 115 15.34 0.31 -17.37
CA ASP A 115 14.24 0.25 -18.34
C ASP A 115 12.83 0.19 -17.70
N GLU A 116 12.62 0.98 -16.63
CA GLU A 116 11.39 1.08 -15.86
C GLU A 116 11.06 -0.13 -14.95
N GLU A 117 11.86 -1.18 -14.95
CA GLU A 117 11.70 -2.35 -14.09
C GLU A 117 12.73 -2.38 -12.95
N TRP A 118 12.29 -2.84 -11.78
CA TRP A 118 13.16 -3.09 -10.64
C TRP A 118 13.72 -4.49 -10.70
N VAL A 119 15.05 -4.60 -10.62
CA VAL A 119 15.77 -5.86 -10.48
C VAL A 119 16.39 -5.90 -9.07
N TYR A 120 15.93 -6.82 -8.26
CA TYR A 120 16.40 -6.99 -6.89
C TYR A 120 17.59 -7.94 -6.86
N THR A 121 18.66 -7.52 -6.20
CA THR A 121 19.87 -8.33 -6.00
C THR A 121 19.90 -9.00 -4.65
N GLU A 122 19.29 -8.37 -3.66
CA GLU A 122 19.14 -8.91 -2.31
C GLU A 122 17.77 -8.56 -1.76
N MET A 123 17.11 -9.52 -1.17
CA MET A 123 15.85 -9.32 -0.44
C MET A 123 15.75 -10.41 0.64
N TYR A 124 15.86 -10.01 1.89
CA TYR A 124 15.82 -10.93 3.02
C TYR A 124 15.18 -10.28 4.25
N VAL A 125 14.69 -11.12 5.12
CA VAL A 125 14.08 -10.75 6.40
C VAL A 125 14.97 -11.22 7.55
N ILE A 126 15.20 -10.37 8.54
CA ILE A 126 15.81 -10.73 9.81
C ILE A 126 14.73 -10.69 10.89
N ILE A 127 14.50 -11.81 11.53
CA ILE A 127 13.54 -11.93 12.65
C ILE A 127 14.17 -11.32 13.90
N ASP A 128 13.51 -10.35 14.52
CA ASP A 128 14.08 -9.60 15.66
C ASP A 128 14.33 -10.48 16.90
N ASP A 129 13.51 -11.50 17.13
CA ASP A 129 13.62 -12.38 18.31
C ASP A 129 14.75 -13.42 18.21
N THR A 130 15.08 -13.86 17.00
CA THR A 130 16.01 -14.98 16.77
C THR A 130 17.26 -14.60 15.99
N ASP A 131 17.30 -13.39 15.43
CA ASP A 131 18.31 -12.93 14.46
C ASP A 131 18.42 -13.86 13.23
N GLU A 132 17.37 -14.63 12.95
CA GLU A 132 17.31 -15.52 11.80
C GLU A 132 17.14 -14.74 10.53
N GLN A 133 18.03 -14.98 9.56
CA GLN A 133 17.97 -14.37 8.23
C GLN A 133 17.29 -15.33 7.26
N ILE A 134 16.23 -14.85 6.61
CA ILE A 134 15.43 -15.60 5.65
C ILE A 134 15.50 -14.88 4.30
N ASP A 135 16.02 -15.56 3.30
CA ASP A 135 16.04 -15.03 1.93
C ASP A 135 14.65 -15.22 1.29
N ILE A 136 14.06 -14.11 0.85
CA ILE A 136 12.74 -14.10 0.21
C ILE A 136 12.81 -13.74 -1.30
N LEU A 137 14.01 -13.57 -1.85
CA LEU A 137 14.16 -13.33 -3.27
C LEU A 137 13.79 -14.53 -4.12
N GLY A 138 13.83 -15.73 -3.49
CA GLY A 138 13.51 -17.01 -4.12
C GLY A 138 14.66 -17.58 -4.92
N TYR A 139 14.72 -18.89 -4.98
CA TYR A 139 15.77 -19.65 -5.72
C TYR A 139 15.67 -19.55 -7.25
N GLU A 140 14.91 -18.59 -7.77
CA GLU A 140 14.74 -18.45 -9.24
C GLU A 140 16.02 -18.04 -9.97
N GLN A 141 17.04 -17.54 -9.26
CA GLN A 141 18.32 -17.15 -9.89
C GLN A 141 19.35 -18.26 -9.99
N ASN A 142 19.11 -19.43 -9.39
CA ASN A 142 20.10 -20.53 -9.39
C ASN A 142 19.93 -21.56 -10.52
N GLU A 143 18.92 -21.43 -11.39
CA GLU A 143 18.76 -22.36 -12.51
C GLU A 143 19.64 -22.02 -13.73
N ASP A 144 20.11 -20.78 -13.86
CA ASP A 144 20.97 -20.40 -14.99
C ASP A 144 22.46 -20.68 -14.77
N ASP A 145 22.94 -20.79 -13.53
CA ASP A 145 24.34 -21.10 -13.25
C ASP A 145 24.68 -22.60 -13.40
N ASN A 146 23.68 -23.48 -13.42
CA ASN A 146 23.91 -24.91 -13.55
C ASN A 146 23.93 -25.40 -15.02
N LYS A 147 23.66 -24.55 -16.00
CA LYS A 147 23.68 -24.94 -17.41
C LYS A 147 25.04 -24.78 -18.11
N ASN A 148 26.06 -24.21 -17.45
CA ASN A 148 27.36 -23.97 -18.02
C ASN A 148 28.49 -24.86 -17.48
N GLN A 149 28.19 -25.96 -16.80
CA GLN A 149 29.20 -26.95 -16.39
C GLN A 149 29.02 -28.27 -17.14
N TRP A 150 29.29 -28.23 -18.43
CA TRP A 150 29.64 -29.43 -19.25
C TRP A 150 30.69 -29.07 -20.26
#